data_e57e36f107144019d8dc7be452ca9935
#
_entry.id   e57e36f107144019d8dc7be452ca9935
#
_cell.length_a   1.000
_cell.length_b   1.000
_cell.length_c   1.000
_cell.angle_alpha   90.00
_cell.angle_beta   90.00
_cell.angle_gamma   90.00
#
_symmetry.space_group_name_H-M   'P 1'
#
loop_
_entity.id
_entity.type
_entity.pdbx_description
1 polymer ?
#
loop_
_entity_poly.entity_id
_entity_poly.type
_entity_poly.pdbx_seq_one_letter_code
_entity_poly.pdbx_strand_id
1 'polypeptide(L)'
;MIHISIRETIVLRNNKPEITWRVVYMENNSLNDYKKSSKPDAVKHESYAKELSKKQIIRLREITNELPSYVKLFLRSIEETTQPRTRIAYAYDIKYFFEYLHEENPALSGKAIKDISFDDLNHLTALDFEEYLSFITLYVRDGREYTNDARSKKRKLCALRVFFAYLYKQDFIEENVTSKVNMPKIREKAIIRMDANETADFLDHVEFGIGLTKNEQRFHEKLSTRDLAIMTLMLSTGIRVSECVGLNLYDIDFNNMRIKVTRKGGNEAFVFFSDEAGSVLQDYLAERKNITPADGHEDALFLSSQKKRLGVRSIELIVKKYSRTATPLKHITPHKLRSTYGTALYQETGDIYLVADVLGHKDVNTTRKHYADMDENKKRANRNAVKLRED
;
A
#
# COMPACT_ATOMS: atom_id res chain seq x y z
N MET A 1 36.75 -6.81 -13.99
CA MET A 1 36.35 -8.23 -14.13
C MET A 1 34.97 -8.24 -14.75
N ILE A 2 34.85 -8.74 -15.97
CA ILE A 2 33.57 -8.79 -16.69
C ILE A 2 32.84 -10.06 -16.22
N HIS A 3 31.73 -9.89 -15.54
CA HIS A 3 30.84 -11.02 -15.22
C HIS A 3 29.94 -11.28 -16.42
N ILE A 4 30.05 -12.44 -17.02
CA ILE A 4 29.18 -12.90 -18.12
C ILE A 4 28.12 -13.79 -17.47
N SER A 5 26.87 -13.38 -17.49
CA SER A 5 25.73 -14.22 -17.13
C SER A 5 25.03 -14.68 -18.41
N ILE A 6 24.90 -15.99 -18.56
CA ILE A 6 24.18 -16.60 -19.70
C ILE A 6 22.84 -17.06 -19.13
N ARG A 7 21.74 -16.51 -19.62
CA ARG A 7 20.38 -16.96 -19.28
C ARG A 7 19.80 -17.76 -20.44
N GLU A 8 19.30 -18.91 -20.13
CA GLU A 8 18.50 -19.73 -21.03
C GLU A 8 17.06 -19.23 -21.01
N THR A 9 16.52 -18.87 -22.15
CA THR A 9 15.14 -18.40 -22.29
C THR A 9 14.44 -19.22 -23.35
N ILE A 10 13.34 -19.87 -22.97
CA ILE A 10 12.48 -20.61 -23.90
C ILE A 10 11.46 -19.63 -24.49
N VAL A 11 11.54 -19.37 -25.79
CA VAL A 11 10.58 -18.52 -26.52
C VAL A 11 9.73 -19.40 -27.41
N LEU A 12 8.40 -19.27 -27.30
CA LEU A 12 7.48 -19.95 -28.21
C LEU A 12 7.38 -19.19 -29.54
N ARG A 13 8.02 -19.68 -30.59
CA ARG A 13 7.78 -19.27 -31.98
C ARG A 13 6.94 -20.30 -32.70
N ASN A 14 5.79 -19.89 -33.21
CA ASN A 14 4.84 -20.75 -33.92
C ASN A 14 4.43 -22.01 -33.15
N ASN A 15 4.13 -21.87 -31.85
CA ASN A 15 3.78 -22.96 -30.93
C ASN A 15 4.87 -24.04 -30.72
N LYS A 16 6.12 -23.75 -31.06
CA LYS A 16 7.25 -24.62 -30.73
C LYS A 16 8.22 -23.89 -29.77
N PRO A 17 8.71 -24.55 -28.72
CA PRO A 17 9.69 -23.96 -27.83
C PRO A 17 11.04 -23.86 -28.54
N GLU A 18 11.56 -22.64 -28.69
CA GLU A 18 12.93 -22.36 -29.10
C GLU A 18 13.73 -21.85 -27.93
N ILE A 19 14.88 -22.47 -27.67
CA ILE A 19 15.82 -22.04 -26.63
C ILE A 19 16.68 -20.92 -27.23
N THR A 20 16.58 -19.72 -26.67
CA THR A 20 17.44 -18.61 -27.02
C THR A 20 18.36 -18.29 -25.86
N TRP A 21 19.65 -18.12 -26.18
CA TRP A 21 20.68 -17.71 -25.21
C TRP A 21 20.88 -16.21 -25.27
N ARG A 22 20.66 -15.50 -24.16
CA ARG A 22 20.96 -14.07 -24.07
C ARG A 22 22.24 -13.89 -23.25
N VAL A 23 23.27 -13.37 -23.92
CA VAL A 23 24.52 -12.99 -23.27
C VAL A 23 24.36 -11.57 -22.74
N VAL A 24 24.41 -11.39 -21.42
CA VAL A 24 24.37 -10.08 -20.78
C VAL A 24 25.78 -9.68 -20.38
N TYR A 25 26.33 -8.66 -21.05
CA TYR A 25 27.60 -8.06 -20.67
C TYR A 25 27.37 -7.03 -19.56
N MET A 26 27.98 -7.24 -18.39
CA MET A 26 27.98 -6.27 -17.32
C MET A 26 29.23 -5.38 -17.42
N GLU A 27 29.09 -4.18 -17.97
CA GLU A 27 30.12 -3.14 -17.84
C GLU A 27 29.84 -2.28 -16.60
N ASN A 28 30.74 -2.31 -15.63
CA ASN A 28 30.64 -1.56 -14.37
C ASN A 28 30.73 -0.01 -14.52
N ASN A 29 30.87 0.53 -15.74
CA ASN A 29 31.14 1.95 -15.99
C ASN A 29 29.89 2.84 -16.03
N SER A 30 28.68 2.29 -16.23
CA SER A 30 27.48 3.12 -16.45
C SER A 30 26.89 3.75 -15.17
N LEU A 31 27.28 3.25 -13.99
CA LEU A 31 26.75 3.70 -12.69
C LEU A 31 27.40 4.98 -12.15
N ASN A 32 28.65 5.24 -12.51
CA ASN A 32 29.32 6.47 -12.12
C ASN A 32 28.81 7.71 -12.86
N ASP A 33 28.19 7.54 -14.02
CA ASP A 33 27.63 8.65 -14.80
C ASP A 33 26.36 9.22 -14.17
N TYR A 34 25.54 8.40 -13.49
CA TYR A 34 24.38 8.90 -12.73
C TYR A 34 24.76 9.81 -11.56
N LYS A 35 25.89 9.52 -10.89
CA LYS A 35 26.38 10.37 -9.79
C LYS A 35 27.03 11.67 -10.29
N LYS A 36 27.53 11.70 -11.51
CA LYS A 36 28.16 12.90 -12.11
C LYS A 36 27.17 13.84 -12.81
N SER A 37 26.06 13.29 -13.38
CA SER A 37 25.03 14.10 -14.04
C SER A 37 24.02 14.71 -13.06
N SER A 38 24.00 14.28 -11.78
CA SER A 38 23.06 14.74 -10.77
C SER A 38 23.59 15.86 -9.87
N LYS A 39 24.38 16.79 -10.40
CA LYS A 39 24.55 18.13 -9.81
C LYS A 39 23.85 19.15 -10.73
N PRO A 40 22.53 19.27 -10.66
CA PRO A 40 21.89 20.47 -11.16
C PRO A 40 22.05 21.56 -10.11
N ASP A 41 22.27 22.77 -10.57
CA ASP A 41 22.08 23.98 -9.77
C ASP A 41 20.78 23.88 -9.01
N ALA A 42 20.85 24.07 -7.68
CA ALA A 42 19.84 23.71 -6.72
C ALA A 42 18.50 24.45 -6.91
N VAL A 43 17.70 24.02 -7.84
CA VAL A 43 16.26 24.10 -7.66
C VAL A 43 15.92 22.94 -6.70
N LYS A 44 15.70 23.26 -5.42
CA LYS A 44 15.24 22.30 -4.41
C LYS A 44 13.88 21.79 -4.84
N HIS A 45 13.85 20.73 -5.65
CA HIS A 45 12.60 20.03 -5.93
C HIS A 45 12.03 19.54 -4.59
N GLU A 46 10.82 19.97 -4.29
CA GLU A 46 10.12 19.58 -3.08
C GLU A 46 9.93 18.06 -3.09
N SER A 47 10.24 17.37 -1.99
CA SER A 47 10.11 15.91 -1.96
C SER A 47 8.66 15.50 -2.27
N TYR A 48 8.48 14.40 -3.01
CA TYR A 48 7.17 13.84 -3.35
C TYR A 48 6.23 13.73 -2.14
N ALA A 49 6.77 13.38 -0.97
CA ALA A 49 6.00 13.29 0.27
C ALA A 49 5.43 14.66 0.71
N LYS A 50 6.18 15.74 0.53
CA LYS A 50 5.71 17.12 0.86
C LYS A 50 4.63 17.58 -0.11
N GLU A 51 4.82 17.35 -1.41
CA GLU A 51 3.80 17.67 -2.43
C GLU A 51 2.49 16.92 -2.16
N LEU A 52 2.57 15.62 -1.86
CA LEU A 52 1.41 14.81 -1.50
C LEU A 52 0.72 15.35 -0.24
N SER A 53 1.49 15.74 0.77
CA SER A 53 0.95 16.32 2.01
C SER A 53 0.19 17.63 1.74
N LYS A 54 0.71 18.51 0.90
CA LYS A 54 0.01 19.75 0.50
C LYS A 54 -1.33 19.46 -0.16
N LYS A 55 -1.37 18.55 -1.13
CA LYS A 55 -2.61 18.13 -1.80
C LYS A 55 -3.63 17.57 -0.80
N GLN A 56 -3.16 16.81 0.18
CA GLN A 56 -4.01 16.26 1.23
C GLN A 56 -4.57 17.34 2.16
N ILE A 57 -3.78 18.34 2.53
CA ILE A 57 -4.24 19.48 3.35
C ILE A 57 -5.31 20.29 2.62
N ILE A 58 -5.12 20.57 1.33
CA ILE A 58 -6.12 21.26 0.50
C ILE A 58 -7.42 20.45 0.49
N ARG A 59 -7.33 19.15 0.22
CA ARG A 59 -8.51 18.25 0.22
C ARG A 59 -9.24 18.22 1.56
N LEU A 60 -8.48 18.19 2.67
CA LEU A 60 -9.06 18.24 4.02
C LEU A 60 -9.88 19.53 4.22
N ARG A 61 -9.36 20.66 3.79
CA ARG A 61 -10.06 21.96 3.87
C ARG A 61 -11.37 21.96 3.06
N GLU A 62 -11.36 21.40 1.86
CA GLU A 62 -12.57 21.26 1.03
C GLU A 62 -13.66 20.47 1.76
N ILE A 63 -13.34 19.29 2.29
CA ILE A 63 -14.29 18.42 3.00
C ILE A 63 -14.85 19.15 4.22
N THR A 64 -14.00 19.80 5.01
CA THR A 64 -14.42 20.46 6.26
C THR A 64 -15.23 21.71 6.02
N ASN A 65 -15.21 22.30 4.83
CA ASN A 65 -16.07 23.45 4.51
C ASN A 65 -17.55 23.08 4.41
N GLU A 66 -17.89 21.81 4.27
CA GLU A 66 -19.26 21.30 4.21
C GLU A 66 -19.80 20.87 5.58
N LEU A 67 -18.96 20.93 6.62
CA LEU A 67 -19.24 20.42 7.97
C LEU A 67 -19.37 21.56 8.99
N PRO A 68 -19.99 21.32 10.17
CA PRO A 68 -20.02 22.27 11.27
C PRO A 68 -18.61 22.70 11.70
N SER A 69 -18.48 23.94 12.17
CA SER A 69 -17.19 24.56 12.49
C SER A 69 -16.38 23.78 13.56
N TYR A 70 -17.05 23.15 14.49
CA TYR A 70 -16.41 22.36 15.55
C TYR A 70 -15.72 21.08 15.03
N VAL A 71 -16.09 20.57 13.85
CA VAL A 71 -15.33 19.47 13.21
C VAL A 71 -13.94 19.95 12.79
N LYS A 72 -13.80 21.23 12.37
CA LYS A 72 -12.47 21.81 12.10
C LYS A 72 -11.62 21.90 13.36
N LEU A 73 -12.23 22.25 14.51
CA LEU A 73 -11.54 22.28 15.80
C LEU A 73 -11.01 20.90 16.18
N PHE A 74 -11.84 19.85 16.03
CA PHE A 74 -11.42 18.48 16.25
C PHE A 74 -10.25 18.08 15.34
N LEU A 75 -10.35 18.29 14.04
CA LEU A 75 -9.30 17.87 13.10
C LEU A 75 -7.99 18.66 13.31
N ARG A 76 -8.06 19.87 13.83
CA ARG A 76 -6.90 20.65 14.27
C ARG A 76 -6.29 20.07 15.53
N SER A 77 -7.09 19.64 16.52
CA SER A 77 -6.59 19.11 17.79
C SER A 77 -5.76 17.82 17.63
N ILE A 78 -5.99 17.07 16.57
CA ILE A 78 -5.26 15.84 16.25
C ILE A 78 -4.16 16.02 15.20
N GLU A 79 -3.84 17.26 14.82
CA GLU A 79 -2.90 17.56 13.71
C GLU A 79 -1.50 17.06 14.01
N GLU A 80 -0.99 17.31 15.20
CA GLU A 80 0.36 16.94 15.61
C GLU A 80 0.53 15.41 15.81
N THR A 81 -0.56 14.71 16.06
CA THR A 81 -0.53 13.26 16.38
C THR A 81 -0.91 12.38 15.20
N THR A 82 -1.49 12.94 14.13
CA THR A 82 -2.01 12.19 13.00
C THR A 82 -1.53 12.72 11.65
N GLN A 83 -1.36 11.81 10.70
CA GLN A 83 -1.02 12.22 9.33
C GLN A 83 -2.23 12.84 8.60
N PRO A 84 -2.01 13.73 7.61
CA PRO A 84 -3.08 14.36 6.84
C PRO A 84 -4.07 13.36 6.23
N ARG A 85 -3.58 12.21 5.74
CA ARG A 85 -4.42 11.13 5.19
C ARG A 85 -5.38 10.54 6.22
N THR A 86 -4.94 10.39 7.48
CA THR A 86 -5.79 9.90 8.58
C THR A 86 -6.88 10.92 8.90
N ARG A 87 -6.52 12.21 8.94
CA ARG A 87 -7.49 13.30 9.15
C ARG A 87 -8.53 13.38 8.03
N ILE A 88 -8.13 13.20 6.78
CA ILE A 88 -9.06 13.08 5.65
C ILE A 88 -10.02 11.92 5.83
N ALA A 89 -9.54 10.75 6.26
CA ALA A 89 -10.39 9.60 6.50
C ALA A 89 -11.41 9.87 7.61
N TYR A 90 -10.98 10.51 8.70
CA TYR A 90 -11.88 10.93 9.79
C TYR A 90 -12.89 11.97 9.30
N ALA A 91 -12.45 12.96 8.53
CA ALA A 91 -13.34 13.98 7.98
C ALA A 91 -14.45 13.36 7.10
N TYR A 92 -14.09 12.38 6.24
CA TYR A 92 -15.09 11.66 5.45
C TYR A 92 -16.02 10.81 6.32
N ASP A 93 -15.51 10.09 7.32
CA ASP A 93 -16.34 9.25 8.17
C ASP A 93 -17.32 10.09 9.00
N ILE A 94 -16.87 11.25 9.50
CA ILE A 94 -17.72 12.23 10.19
C ILE A 94 -18.73 12.82 9.20
N LYS A 95 -18.31 13.20 7.98
CA LYS A 95 -19.21 13.72 6.96
C LYS A 95 -20.34 12.72 6.65
N TYR A 96 -20.03 11.44 6.45
CA TYR A 96 -21.06 10.41 6.21
C TYR A 96 -22.04 10.26 7.37
N PHE A 97 -21.59 10.43 8.60
CA PHE A 97 -22.47 10.42 9.76
C PHE A 97 -23.40 11.63 9.78
N PHE A 98 -22.89 12.84 9.51
CA PHE A 98 -23.72 14.06 9.43
C PHE A 98 -24.70 14.03 8.26
N GLU A 99 -24.31 13.45 7.13
CA GLU A 99 -25.22 13.21 6.00
C GLU A 99 -26.37 12.26 6.40
N TYR A 100 -26.07 11.17 7.12
CA TYR A 100 -27.09 10.29 7.67
C TYR A 100 -28.02 11.03 8.64
N LEU A 101 -27.50 11.85 9.53
CA LEU A 101 -28.35 12.64 10.43
C LEU A 101 -29.29 13.59 9.66
N HIS A 102 -28.79 14.20 8.60
CA HIS A 102 -29.58 15.09 7.74
C HIS A 102 -30.64 14.33 6.92
N GLU A 103 -30.34 13.15 6.43
CA GLU A 103 -31.20 12.41 5.50
C GLU A 103 -32.19 11.48 6.24
N GLU A 104 -31.76 10.81 7.31
CA GLU A 104 -32.47 9.67 7.88
C GLU A 104 -32.85 9.84 9.36
N ASN A 105 -32.15 10.67 10.14
CA ASN A 105 -32.45 10.80 11.56
C ASN A 105 -33.76 11.58 11.79
N PRO A 106 -34.78 11.03 12.46
CA PRO A 106 -36.10 11.68 12.60
C PRO A 106 -36.05 13.07 13.24
N ALA A 107 -35.12 13.31 14.18
CA ALA A 107 -35.01 14.57 14.90
C ALA A 107 -34.25 15.67 14.10
N LEU A 108 -33.35 15.25 13.18
CA LEU A 108 -32.44 16.15 12.47
C LEU A 108 -32.66 16.15 10.94
N SER A 109 -33.63 15.37 10.46
CA SER A 109 -33.95 15.30 9.05
C SER A 109 -34.30 16.68 8.47
N GLY A 110 -33.63 17.04 7.38
CA GLY A 110 -33.80 18.35 6.69
C GLY A 110 -33.04 19.50 7.34
N LYS A 111 -32.47 19.38 8.55
CA LYS A 111 -31.59 20.39 9.15
C LYS A 111 -30.28 20.46 8.36
N ALA A 112 -29.88 21.65 7.94
CA ALA A 112 -28.63 21.79 7.18
C ALA A 112 -27.43 21.29 8.02
N ILE A 113 -26.55 20.49 7.41
CA ILE A 113 -25.41 19.85 8.10
C ILE A 113 -24.58 20.86 8.90
N LYS A 114 -24.37 22.06 8.36
CA LYS A 114 -23.59 23.14 9.02
C LYS A 114 -24.25 23.69 10.27
N ASP A 115 -25.56 23.56 10.38
CA ASP A 115 -26.37 24.13 11.45
C ASP A 115 -26.65 23.12 12.58
N ILE A 116 -26.17 21.88 12.44
CA ILE A 116 -26.22 20.87 13.52
C ILE A 116 -25.36 21.40 14.68
N SER A 117 -26.01 21.68 15.81
CA SER A 117 -25.42 22.30 17.00
C SER A 117 -24.91 21.24 18.00
N PHE A 118 -24.24 21.69 19.05
CA PHE A 118 -23.88 20.81 20.19
C PHE A 118 -25.11 20.30 20.92
N ASP A 119 -26.17 21.12 21.01
CA ASP A 119 -27.43 20.72 21.64
C ASP A 119 -28.07 19.56 20.87
N ASP A 120 -28.06 19.61 19.53
CA ASP A 120 -28.52 18.50 18.71
C ASP A 120 -27.72 17.21 18.98
N LEU A 121 -26.39 17.35 19.18
CA LEU A 121 -25.54 16.21 19.48
C LEU A 121 -25.76 15.63 20.89
N ASN A 122 -26.17 16.47 21.86
CA ASN A 122 -26.53 16.05 23.21
C ASN A 122 -27.80 15.18 23.23
N HIS A 123 -28.71 15.39 22.28
CA HIS A 123 -29.93 14.60 22.17
C HIS A 123 -29.74 13.24 21.49
N LEU A 124 -28.57 13.01 20.87
CA LEU A 124 -28.28 11.70 20.27
C LEU A 124 -28.09 10.63 21.34
N THR A 125 -28.62 9.46 21.06
CA THR A 125 -28.54 8.27 21.89
C THR A 125 -27.65 7.20 21.29
N ALA A 126 -27.34 6.13 22.03
CA ALA A 126 -26.63 4.98 21.46
C ALA A 126 -27.39 4.33 20.30
N LEU A 127 -28.73 4.39 20.32
CA LEU A 127 -29.60 3.85 19.28
C LEU A 127 -29.36 4.53 17.94
N ASP A 128 -29.20 5.87 17.90
CA ASP A 128 -28.93 6.62 16.66
C ASP A 128 -27.65 6.13 15.96
N PHE A 129 -26.63 5.76 16.73
CA PHE A 129 -25.40 5.19 16.18
C PHE A 129 -25.56 3.73 15.72
N GLU A 130 -26.40 2.95 16.40
CA GLU A 130 -26.71 1.58 15.98
C GLU A 130 -27.54 1.59 14.69
N GLU A 131 -28.50 2.51 14.55
CA GLU A 131 -29.25 2.75 13.33
C GLU A 131 -28.36 3.22 12.20
N TYR A 132 -27.44 4.17 12.45
CA TYR A 132 -26.40 4.54 11.47
C TYR A 132 -25.59 3.35 11.01
N LEU A 133 -25.11 2.47 11.91
CA LEU A 133 -24.35 1.28 11.55
C LEU A 133 -25.18 0.27 10.75
N SER A 134 -26.49 0.21 11.00
CA SER A 134 -27.44 -0.58 10.20
C SER A 134 -27.61 0.02 8.81
N PHE A 135 -27.91 1.31 8.73
CA PHE A 135 -28.09 2.06 7.48
C PHE A 135 -26.89 1.91 6.55
N ILE A 136 -25.67 2.15 7.02
CA ILE A 136 -24.47 2.04 6.17
C ILE A 136 -24.13 0.61 5.75
N THR A 137 -24.84 -0.42 6.25
CA THR A 137 -24.63 -1.80 5.78
C THR A 137 -24.94 -1.91 4.29
N LEU A 138 -26.02 -1.25 3.86
CA LEU A 138 -26.44 -1.13 2.46
C LEU A 138 -27.18 0.20 2.31
N TYR A 139 -26.70 1.10 1.46
CA TYR A 139 -27.37 2.36 1.15
C TYR A 139 -27.13 2.74 -0.30
N VAL A 140 -28.02 3.56 -0.84
CA VAL A 140 -27.94 4.08 -2.21
C VAL A 140 -27.58 5.56 -2.14
N ARG A 141 -26.60 5.99 -2.92
CA ARG A 141 -26.20 7.38 -3.05
C ARG A 141 -25.88 7.70 -4.51
N ASP A 142 -26.39 8.81 -5.02
CA ASP A 142 -26.20 9.22 -6.42
C ASP A 142 -26.53 8.07 -7.41
N GLY A 143 -27.60 7.29 -7.13
CA GLY A 143 -28.02 6.15 -7.92
C GLY A 143 -27.06 4.93 -7.88
N ARG A 144 -26.10 4.91 -6.97
CA ARG A 144 -25.16 3.80 -6.76
C ARG A 144 -25.36 3.15 -5.41
N GLU A 145 -25.32 1.83 -5.41
CA GLU A 145 -25.39 1.03 -4.21
C GLU A 145 -24.00 0.92 -3.54
N TYR A 146 -23.96 1.14 -2.24
CA TYR A 146 -22.78 1.02 -1.40
C TYR A 146 -23.03 0.05 -0.26
N THR A 147 -22.05 -0.80 0.02
CA THR A 147 -22.07 -1.75 1.13
C THR A 147 -20.86 -1.55 2.05
N ASN A 148 -21.04 -1.74 3.34
CA ASN A 148 -19.96 -1.73 4.31
C ASN A 148 -19.94 -3.04 5.11
N ASP A 149 -18.80 -3.72 5.05
CA ASP A 149 -18.54 -4.89 5.90
C ASP A 149 -18.26 -4.48 7.36
N ALA A 150 -18.14 -5.47 8.25
CA ALA A 150 -17.87 -5.23 9.67
C ALA A 150 -16.58 -4.43 9.92
N ARG A 151 -15.55 -4.58 9.06
CA ARG A 151 -14.29 -3.83 9.16
C ARG A 151 -14.49 -2.36 8.82
N SER A 152 -15.23 -2.08 7.75
CA SER A 152 -15.56 -0.72 7.33
C SER A 152 -16.43 -0.02 8.36
N LYS A 153 -17.45 -0.70 8.89
CA LYS A 153 -18.30 -0.18 9.99
C LYS A 153 -17.48 0.12 11.25
N LYS A 154 -16.60 -0.82 11.65
CA LYS A 154 -15.72 -0.61 12.82
C LYS A 154 -14.83 0.61 12.64
N ARG A 155 -14.22 0.82 11.45
CA ARG A 155 -13.38 1.99 11.17
C ARG A 155 -14.18 3.30 11.30
N LYS A 156 -15.39 3.35 10.73
CA LYS A 156 -16.27 4.52 10.83
C LYS A 156 -16.67 4.82 12.26
N LEU A 157 -17.07 3.81 13.02
CA LEU A 157 -17.40 3.97 14.46
C LEU A 157 -16.17 4.40 15.28
N CYS A 158 -14.96 3.92 14.96
CA CYS A 158 -13.73 4.41 15.60
C CYS A 158 -13.52 5.91 15.38
N ALA A 159 -13.76 6.41 14.15
CA ALA A 159 -13.63 7.83 13.85
C ALA A 159 -14.64 8.68 14.67
N LEU A 160 -15.89 8.22 14.74
CA LEU A 160 -16.92 8.87 15.56
C LEU A 160 -16.58 8.83 17.05
N ARG A 161 -16.09 7.71 17.57
CA ARG A 161 -15.66 7.62 18.97
C ARG A 161 -14.57 8.62 19.33
N VAL A 162 -13.56 8.78 18.47
CA VAL A 162 -12.49 9.74 18.70
C VAL A 162 -13.04 11.18 18.64
N PHE A 163 -13.95 11.44 17.72
CA PHE A 163 -14.60 12.75 17.59
C PHE A 163 -15.47 13.09 18.80
N PHE A 164 -16.39 12.22 19.19
CA PHE A 164 -17.27 12.44 20.35
C PHE A 164 -16.50 12.46 21.69
N ALA A 165 -15.43 11.67 21.81
CA ALA A 165 -14.53 11.75 22.95
C ALA A 165 -13.82 13.10 23.06
N TYR A 166 -13.45 13.69 21.91
CA TYR A 166 -12.91 15.05 21.86
C TYR A 166 -13.96 16.08 22.30
N LEU A 167 -15.18 16.01 21.77
CA LEU A 167 -16.25 16.95 22.14
C LEU A 167 -16.56 16.88 23.63
N TYR A 168 -16.67 15.68 24.20
CA TYR A 168 -16.88 15.46 25.62
C TYR A 168 -15.71 16.01 26.46
N LYS A 169 -14.47 15.78 26.05
CA LYS A 169 -13.28 16.28 26.75
C LYS A 169 -13.17 17.81 26.75
N GLN A 170 -13.79 18.48 25.79
CA GLN A 170 -13.82 19.94 25.68
C GLN A 170 -15.10 20.55 26.29
N ASP A 171 -15.90 19.74 27.01
CA ASP A 171 -17.18 20.13 27.61
C ASP A 171 -18.20 20.74 26.59
N PHE A 172 -18.07 20.33 25.30
CA PHE A 172 -19.00 20.73 24.26
C PHE A 172 -20.29 19.90 24.26
N ILE A 173 -20.22 18.68 24.79
CA ILE A 173 -21.35 17.76 24.99
C ILE A 173 -21.30 17.18 26.41
N GLU A 174 -22.48 16.85 26.93
CA GLU A 174 -22.65 16.39 28.32
C GLU A 174 -22.23 14.90 28.50
N GLU A 175 -22.40 14.08 27.47
CA GLU A 175 -22.09 12.66 27.51
C GLU A 175 -21.46 12.17 26.19
N ASN A 176 -20.50 11.23 26.28
CA ASN A 176 -19.99 10.49 25.13
C ASN A 176 -20.78 9.20 24.92
N VAL A 177 -21.94 9.30 24.28
CA VAL A 177 -22.83 8.16 24.00
C VAL A 177 -22.22 7.08 23.11
N THR A 178 -21.20 7.42 22.30
CA THR A 178 -20.55 6.44 21.42
C THR A 178 -19.81 5.35 22.18
N SER A 179 -19.49 5.58 23.47
CA SER A 179 -18.86 4.59 24.33
C SER A 179 -19.77 3.40 24.62
N LYS A 180 -21.09 3.63 24.62
CA LYS A 180 -22.14 2.63 24.86
C LYS A 180 -22.41 1.73 23.65
N VAL A 181 -22.02 2.14 22.46
CA VAL A 181 -22.27 1.41 21.19
C VAL A 181 -21.32 0.22 21.05
N ASN A 182 -21.82 -0.95 20.73
CA ASN A 182 -21.00 -2.14 20.56
C ASN A 182 -20.15 -2.07 19.28
N MET A 183 -18.88 -2.47 19.39
CA MET A 183 -17.99 -2.56 18.21
C MET A 183 -18.36 -3.75 17.33
N PRO A 184 -18.49 -3.57 16.00
CA PRO A 184 -18.67 -4.69 15.09
C PRO A 184 -17.57 -5.75 15.22
N LYS A 185 -17.96 -7.01 15.37
CA LYS A 185 -17.03 -8.14 15.45
C LYS A 185 -16.43 -8.41 14.08
N ILE A 186 -15.12 -8.44 13.99
CA ILE A 186 -14.39 -8.76 12.76
C ILE A 186 -14.02 -10.24 12.81
N ARG A 187 -14.46 -11.00 11.80
CA ARG A 187 -13.97 -12.36 11.58
C ARG A 187 -12.58 -12.27 10.90
N GLU A 188 -11.61 -12.99 11.44
CA GLU A 188 -10.30 -13.11 10.83
C GLU A 188 -10.42 -13.89 9.52
N LYS A 189 -9.80 -13.38 8.46
CA LYS A 189 -9.75 -14.05 7.16
C LYS A 189 -8.35 -14.64 7.00
N ALA A 190 -8.25 -15.81 6.41
CA ALA A 190 -6.97 -16.41 6.05
C ALA A 190 -6.13 -15.42 5.22
N ILE A 191 -4.84 -15.41 5.47
CA ILE A 191 -3.91 -14.52 4.76
C ILE A 191 -3.67 -15.10 3.37
N ILE A 192 -4.12 -14.35 2.37
CA ILE A 192 -3.84 -14.69 0.97
C ILE A 192 -2.40 -14.29 0.66
N ARG A 193 -1.62 -15.24 0.16
CA ARG A 193 -0.24 -15.08 -0.28
C ARG A 193 0.04 -16.01 -1.46
N MET A 194 1.08 -15.75 -2.19
CA MET A 194 1.61 -16.68 -3.20
C MET A 194 2.61 -17.64 -2.54
N ASP A 195 2.65 -18.86 -2.99
CA ASP A 195 3.76 -19.78 -2.72
C ASP A 195 4.93 -19.54 -3.69
N ALA A 196 5.99 -20.33 -3.60
CA ALA A 196 7.17 -20.16 -4.43
C ALA A 196 6.86 -20.36 -5.93
N ASN A 197 6.07 -21.39 -6.29
CA ASN A 197 5.71 -21.66 -7.68
C ASN A 197 4.81 -20.57 -8.24
N GLU A 198 3.77 -20.15 -7.49
CA GLU A 198 2.89 -19.06 -7.88
C GLU A 198 3.65 -17.73 -8.02
N THR A 199 4.73 -17.54 -7.23
CA THR A 199 5.56 -16.33 -7.33
C THR A 199 6.40 -16.34 -8.62
N ALA A 200 6.97 -17.50 -8.98
CA ALA A 200 7.68 -17.69 -10.22
C ALA A 200 6.74 -17.50 -11.42
N ASP A 201 5.60 -18.20 -11.43
CA ASP A 201 4.58 -18.06 -12.48
C ASP A 201 4.10 -16.59 -12.62
N PHE A 202 3.93 -15.89 -11.51
CA PHE A 202 3.55 -14.48 -11.53
C PHE A 202 4.61 -13.61 -12.21
N LEU A 203 5.90 -13.81 -11.92
CA LEU A 203 7.00 -13.08 -12.55
C LEU A 203 7.11 -13.43 -14.03
N ASP A 204 6.92 -14.70 -14.44
CA ASP A 204 6.88 -15.11 -15.85
C ASP A 204 5.73 -14.42 -16.61
N HIS A 205 4.56 -14.32 -15.99
CA HIS A 205 3.43 -13.59 -16.56
C HIS A 205 3.71 -12.08 -16.71
N VAL A 206 4.49 -11.49 -15.80
CA VAL A 206 4.93 -10.09 -15.90
C VAL A 206 5.98 -9.93 -17.00
N GLU A 207 6.92 -10.85 -17.14
CA GLU A 207 8.02 -10.79 -18.11
C GLU A 207 7.52 -11.04 -19.54
N PHE A 208 6.72 -12.10 -19.73
CA PHE A 208 6.32 -12.56 -21.07
C PHE A 208 4.91 -12.11 -21.49
N GLY A 209 4.14 -11.48 -20.60
CA GLY A 209 2.79 -11.02 -20.92
C GLY A 209 1.79 -12.14 -21.15
N ILE A 210 1.95 -13.29 -20.49
CA ILE A 210 1.14 -14.49 -20.68
C ILE A 210 -0.32 -14.19 -20.33
N GLY A 211 -1.24 -14.57 -21.22
CA GLY A 211 -2.70 -14.46 -21.00
C GLY A 211 -3.24 -13.03 -21.03
N LEU A 212 -2.46 -12.04 -21.47
CA LEU A 212 -2.93 -10.67 -21.65
C LEU A 212 -3.85 -10.54 -22.87
N THR A 213 -4.81 -9.64 -22.79
CA THR A 213 -5.66 -9.26 -23.95
C THR A 213 -4.81 -8.51 -24.99
N LYS A 214 -5.28 -8.47 -26.27
CA LYS A 214 -4.58 -7.76 -27.37
C LYS A 214 -4.24 -6.30 -27.01
N ASN A 215 -5.13 -5.62 -26.31
CA ASN A 215 -4.88 -4.23 -25.90
C ASN A 215 -3.84 -4.14 -24.78
N GLU A 216 -3.91 -5.03 -23.79
CA GLU A 216 -2.90 -5.09 -22.69
C GLU A 216 -1.53 -5.47 -23.23
N GLN A 217 -1.44 -6.35 -24.25
CA GLN A 217 -0.20 -6.75 -24.89
C GLN A 217 0.53 -5.57 -25.55
N ARG A 218 -0.20 -4.69 -26.24
CA ARG A 218 0.40 -3.47 -26.85
C ARG A 218 1.05 -2.54 -25.83
N PHE A 219 0.51 -2.47 -24.61
CA PHE A 219 1.13 -1.72 -23.51
C PHE A 219 2.27 -2.50 -22.86
N HIS A 220 2.11 -3.82 -22.74
CA HIS A 220 3.12 -4.70 -22.21
C HIS A 220 4.44 -4.61 -22.97
N GLU A 221 4.41 -4.69 -24.30
CA GLU A 221 5.58 -4.57 -25.18
C GLU A 221 6.45 -3.33 -24.91
N LYS A 222 5.84 -2.25 -24.39
CA LYS A 222 6.52 -0.98 -24.10
C LYS A 222 6.92 -0.81 -22.64
N LEU A 223 6.35 -1.58 -21.74
CA LEU A 223 6.40 -1.32 -20.30
C LEU A 223 6.78 -2.56 -19.48
N SER A 224 7.03 -3.70 -20.13
CA SER A 224 7.33 -4.98 -19.47
C SER A 224 8.55 -4.88 -18.57
N THR A 225 9.65 -4.29 -19.05
CA THR A 225 10.88 -4.14 -18.26
C THR A 225 10.65 -3.32 -16.98
N ARG A 226 9.87 -2.23 -17.08
CA ARG A 226 9.46 -1.45 -15.91
C ARG A 226 8.57 -2.25 -14.97
N ASP A 227 7.54 -2.91 -15.50
CA ASP A 227 6.58 -3.68 -14.72
C ASP A 227 7.29 -4.82 -13.99
N LEU A 228 8.22 -5.51 -14.67
CA LEU A 228 9.06 -6.56 -14.09
C LEU A 228 9.96 -6.00 -12.97
N ALA A 229 10.63 -4.88 -13.20
CA ALA A 229 11.48 -4.24 -12.19
C ALA A 229 10.68 -3.87 -10.93
N ILE A 230 9.46 -3.36 -11.07
CA ILE A 230 8.59 -3.03 -9.94
C ILE A 230 8.19 -4.30 -9.17
N MET A 231 7.74 -5.36 -9.87
CA MET A 231 7.24 -6.57 -9.22
C MET A 231 8.37 -7.33 -8.53
N THR A 232 9.51 -7.50 -9.20
CA THR A 232 10.69 -8.17 -8.63
C THR A 232 11.22 -7.39 -7.42
N LEU A 233 11.33 -6.06 -7.51
CA LEU A 233 11.74 -5.23 -6.37
C LEU A 233 10.79 -5.39 -5.18
N MET A 234 9.47 -5.35 -5.39
CA MET A 234 8.48 -5.50 -4.31
C MET A 234 8.49 -6.91 -3.70
N LEU A 235 8.73 -7.94 -4.49
CA LEU A 235 8.80 -9.34 -4.04
C LEU A 235 10.13 -9.67 -3.36
N SER A 236 11.24 -8.99 -3.70
CA SER A 236 12.55 -9.20 -3.08
C SER A 236 12.79 -8.38 -1.80
N THR A 237 12.00 -7.32 -1.59
CA THR A 237 12.21 -6.37 -0.48
C THR A 237 11.04 -6.26 0.47
N GLY A 238 9.85 -6.63 0.04
CA GLY A 238 8.62 -6.45 0.81
C GLY A 238 8.26 -4.99 1.09
N ILE A 239 8.79 -4.01 0.37
CA ILE A 239 8.45 -2.58 0.57
C ILE A 239 6.97 -2.31 0.32
N ARG A 240 6.45 -1.25 0.96
CA ARG A 240 5.07 -0.82 0.72
C ARG A 240 4.95 -0.18 -0.66
N VAL A 241 3.78 -0.30 -1.28
CA VAL A 241 3.52 0.34 -2.58
C VAL A 241 3.80 1.85 -2.56
N SER A 242 3.52 2.54 -1.45
CA SER A 242 3.82 3.97 -1.30
C SER A 242 5.32 4.26 -1.19
N GLU A 243 6.10 3.34 -0.62
CA GLU A 243 7.55 3.41 -0.54
C GLU A 243 8.13 3.20 -1.95
N CYS A 244 7.65 2.21 -2.70
CA CYS A 244 8.04 1.96 -4.10
C CYS A 244 7.77 3.17 -5.02
N VAL A 245 6.59 3.77 -4.93
CA VAL A 245 6.23 4.98 -5.70
C VAL A 245 7.11 6.18 -5.35
N GLY A 246 7.53 6.27 -4.08
CA GLY A 246 8.35 7.36 -3.58
C GLY A 246 9.81 7.31 -4.02
N LEU A 247 10.31 6.19 -4.55
CA LEU A 247 11.71 6.02 -4.92
C LEU A 247 12.13 7.00 -6.03
N ASN A 248 13.35 7.49 -5.87
CA ASN A 248 14.06 8.31 -6.85
C ASN A 248 15.26 7.53 -7.41
N LEU A 249 15.81 8.01 -8.50
CA LEU A 249 16.99 7.42 -9.14
C LEU A 249 18.18 7.33 -8.17
N TYR A 250 18.36 8.32 -7.31
CA TYR A 250 19.48 8.40 -6.35
C TYR A 250 19.25 7.60 -5.06
N ASP A 251 18.05 7.00 -4.87
CA ASP A 251 17.76 6.17 -3.71
C ASP A 251 18.28 4.73 -3.86
N ILE A 252 18.82 4.35 -5.03
CA ILE A 252 19.36 3.03 -5.30
C ILE A 252 20.88 3.02 -5.09
N ASP A 253 21.36 2.07 -4.31
CA ASP A 253 22.78 1.79 -4.09
C ASP A 253 23.09 0.36 -4.54
N PHE A 254 23.51 0.20 -5.79
CA PHE A 254 23.85 -1.11 -6.35
C PHE A 254 25.14 -1.71 -5.75
N ASN A 255 26.06 -0.88 -5.24
CA ASN A 255 27.28 -1.41 -4.63
C ASN A 255 26.98 -2.18 -3.35
N ASN A 256 25.96 -1.74 -2.60
CA ASN A 256 25.53 -2.37 -1.37
C ASN A 256 24.19 -3.13 -1.54
N MET A 257 23.68 -3.28 -2.76
CA MET A 257 22.42 -3.97 -3.09
C MET A 257 21.25 -3.53 -2.21
N ARG A 258 21.07 -2.21 -2.07
CA ARG A 258 20.06 -1.61 -1.19
C ARG A 258 19.37 -0.41 -1.80
N ILE A 259 18.16 -0.14 -1.32
CA ILE A 259 17.41 1.08 -1.61
C ILE A 259 17.16 1.86 -0.33
N LYS A 260 17.13 3.18 -0.43
CA LYS A 260 16.69 4.07 0.64
C LYS A 260 15.20 4.35 0.49
N VAL A 261 14.41 3.97 1.48
CA VAL A 261 12.95 4.19 1.50
C VAL A 261 12.55 5.15 2.61
N THR A 262 11.55 5.99 2.34
CA THR A 262 10.92 6.83 3.36
C THR A 262 9.70 6.11 3.91
N ARG A 263 9.78 5.64 5.16
CA ARG A 263 8.70 4.93 5.87
C ARG A 263 7.66 5.89 6.42
N LYS A 264 6.55 5.31 6.91
CA LYS A 264 5.47 6.09 7.56
C LYS A 264 6.03 6.91 8.73
N GLY A 265 5.79 8.23 8.70
CA GLY A 265 6.31 9.17 9.70
C GLY A 265 7.57 9.92 9.26
N GLY A 266 8.04 9.72 8.01
CA GLY A 266 9.20 10.42 7.46
C GLY A 266 10.55 9.76 7.79
N ASN A 267 10.56 8.65 8.53
CA ASN A 267 11.79 7.93 8.85
C ASN A 267 12.39 7.29 7.60
N GLU A 268 13.67 7.50 7.36
CA GLU A 268 14.40 6.82 6.30
C GLU A 268 14.92 5.47 6.79
N ALA A 269 14.94 4.48 5.89
CA ALA A 269 15.49 3.16 6.15
C ALA A 269 16.14 2.60 4.88
N PHE A 270 17.18 1.80 5.05
CA PHE A 270 17.74 0.99 3.97
C PHE A 270 17.06 -0.37 3.94
N VAL A 271 16.75 -0.83 2.74
CA VAL A 271 16.19 -2.17 2.49
C VAL A 271 17.03 -2.83 1.41
N PHE A 272 17.45 -4.07 1.65
CA PHE A 272 18.31 -4.81 0.73
C PHE A 272 17.44 -5.57 -0.28
N PHE A 273 17.90 -5.61 -1.53
CA PHE A 273 17.27 -6.34 -2.62
C PHE A 273 18.18 -7.46 -3.14
N SER A 274 17.59 -8.48 -3.77
CA SER A 274 18.32 -9.62 -4.32
C SER A 274 19.10 -9.26 -5.59
N ASP A 275 20.08 -10.11 -5.96
CA ASP A 275 20.83 -9.98 -7.21
C ASP A 275 19.91 -9.96 -8.43
N GLU A 276 18.86 -10.77 -8.44
CA GLU A 276 17.85 -10.79 -9.48
C GLU A 276 17.14 -9.44 -9.60
N ALA A 277 16.70 -8.85 -8.49
CA ALA A 277 16.08 -7.53 -8.50
C ALA A 277 17.07 -6.45 -8.97
N GLY A 278 18.35 -6.58 -8.61
CA GLY A 278 19.42 -5.71 -9.08
C GLY A 278 19.57 -5.76 -10.59
N SER A 279 19.61 -6.95 -11.19
CA SER A 279 19.71 -7.14 -12.63
C SER A 279 18.52 -6.53 -13.38
N VAL A 280 17.30 -6.84 -12.97
CA VAL A 280 16.09 -6.31 -13.61
C VAL A 280 15.95 -4.79 -13.46
N LEU A 281 16.39 -4.23 -12.31
CA LEU A 281 16.45 -2.78 -12.12
C LEU A 281 17.47 -2.12 -13.06
N GLN A 282 18.63 -2.74 -13.31
CA GLN A 282 19.62 -2.22 -14.25
C GLN A 282 19.07 -2.20 -15.69
N ASP A 283 18.38 -3.26 -16.10
CA ASP A 283 17.73 -3.34 -17.43
C ASP A 283 16.71 -2.20 -17.58
N TYR A 284 15.86 -2.00 -16.57
CA TYR A 284 14.91 -0.88 -16.59
C TYR A 284 15.60 0.48 -16.60
N LEU A 285 16.67 0.67 -15.84
CA LEU A 285 17.40 1.95 -15.82
C LEU A 285 18.08 2.25 -17.15
N ALA A 286 18.52 1.25 -17.89
CA ALA A 286 19.03 1.43 -19.25
C ALA A 286 17.96 1.97 -20.21
N GLU A 287 16.72 1.48 -20.11
CA GLU A 287 15.59 2.05 -20.86
C GLU A 287 15.18 3.43 -20.34
N ARG A 288 15.13 3.59 -18.99
CA ARG A 288 14.74 4.84 -18.33
C ARG A 288 15.58 6.04 -18.73
N LYS A 289 16.87 5.84 -19.02
CA LYS A 289 17.79 6.89 -19.52
C LYS A 289 17.30 7.55 -20.81
N ASN A 290 16.61 6.79 -21.65
CA ASN A 290 16.13 7.25 -22.97
C ASN A 290 14.76 7.95 -22.88
N ILE A 291 14.16 8.03 -21.67
CA ILE A 291 12.86 8.65 -21.46
C ILE A 291 13.07 10.05 -20.88
N THR A 292 12.65 11.08 -21.59
CA THR A 292 12.56 12.43 -21.02
C THR A 292 11.32 12.52 -20.13
N PRO A 293 11.47 12.70 -18.79
CA PRO A 293 10.34 12.83 -17.89
C PRO A 293 9.52 14.09 -18.15
N ALA A 294 8.28 14.11 -17.65
CA ALA A 294 7.51 15.34 -17.56
C ALA A 294 8.08 16.22 -16.43
N ASP A 295 7.90 17.55 -16.56
CA ASP A 295 8.39 18.54 -15.61
C ASP A 295 8.00 18.21 -14.16
N GLY A 296 8.98 18.28 -13.25
CA GLY A 296 8.81 17.94 -11.83
C GLY A 296 8.83 16.43 -11.52
N HIS A 297 9.14 15.58 -12.52
CA HIS A 297 9.21 14.12 -12.34
C HIS A 297 10.57 13.53 -12.74
N GLU A 298 11.60 14.36 -12.87
CA GLU A 298 12.94 14.02 -13.35
C GLU A 298 13.59 12.95 -12.48
N ASP A 299 13.49 13.10 -11.18
CA ASP A 299 14.10 12.20 -10.18
C ASP A 299 13.34 10.88 -10.00
N ALA A 300 12.08 10.80 -10.48
CA ALA A 300 11.26 9.62 -10.25
C ALA A 300 11.89 8.36 -10.82
N LEU A 301 12.06 7.31 -9.99
CA LEU A 301 12.56 6.03 -10.45
C LEU A 301 11.60 5.43 -11.49
N PHE A 302 10.35 5.23 -11.13
CA PHE A 302 9.36 4.61 -12.01
C PHE A 302 8.43 5.64 -12.64
N LEU A 303 8.37 5.62 -13.99
CA LEU A 303 7.53 6.50 -14.77
C LEU A 303 6.30 5.78 -15.35
N SER A 304 5.20 6.51 -15.40
CA SER A 304 4.01 6.11 -16.15
C SER A 304 4.20 6.27 -17.67
N SER A 305 3.24 5.77 -18.47
CA SER A 305 3.20 6.03 -19.92
C SER A 305 3.11 7.53 -20.25
N GLN A 306 2.64 8.37 -19.32
CA GLN A 306 2.61 9.83 -19.44
C GLN A 306 3.93 10.49 -19.00
N LYS A 307 4.99 9.71 -18.76
CA LYS A 307 6.32 10.19 -18.31
C LYS A 307 6.31 10.91 -16.95
N LYS A 308 5.25 10.72 -16.15
CA LYS A 308 5.13 11.22 -14.78
C LYS A 308 5.45 10.11 -13.77
N ARG A 309 5.83 10.48 -12.54
CA ARG A 309 6.00 9.52 -11.44
C ARG A 309 4.79 8.59 -11.37
N LEU A 310 5.05 7.28 -11.30
CA LEU A 310 4.00 6.28 -11.22
C LEU A 310 3.23 6.42 -9.91
N GLY A 311 1.90 6.35 -9.95
CA GLY A 311 1.06 6.46 -8.76
C GLY A 311 0.76 5.11 -8.12
N VAL A 312 0.36 5.12 -6.84
CA VAL A 312 -0.05 3.91 -6.10
C VAL A 312 -1.13 3.14 -6.86
N ARG A 313 -2.15 3.83 -7.36
CA ARG A 313 -3.24 3.20 -8.12
C ARG A 313 -2.76 2.50 -9.40
N SER A 314 -1.75 3.05 -10.05
CA SER A 314 -1.17 2.43 -11.25
C SER A 314 -0.48 1.12 -10.91
N ILE A 315 0.30 1.06 -9.82
CA ILE A 315 0.92 -0.21 -9.37
C ILE A 315 -0.16 -1.23 -8.97
N GLU A 316 -1.23 -0.82 -8.28
CA GLU A 316 -2.36 -1.70 -7.97
C GLU A 316 -2.99 -2.32 -9.23
N LEU A 317 -3.14 -1.52 -10.29
CA LEU A 317 -3.67 -1.98 -11.58
C LEU A 317 -2.70 -2.92 -12.31
N ILE A 318 -1.40 -2.64 -12.24
CA ILE A 318 -0.35 -3.51 -12.80
C ILE A 318 -0.38 -4.88 -12.10
N VAL A 319 -0.37 -4.90 -10.76
CA VAL A 319 -0.48 -6.15 -9.99
C VAL A 319 -1.77 -6.90 -10.37
N LYS A 320 -2.91 -6.21 -10.43
CA LYS A 320 -4.19 -6.82 -10.81
C LYS A 320 -4.16 -7.39 -12.24
N LYS A 321 -3.52 -6.70 -13.19
CA LYS A 321 -3.39 -7.12 -14.58
C LYS A 321 -2.74 -8.50 -14.67
N TYR A 322 -1.57 -8.67 -14.06
CA TYR A 322 -0.80 -9.90 -14.18
C TYR A 322 -1.31 -11.01 -13.24
N SER A 323 -1.77 -10.66 -12.01
CA SER A 323 -2.29 -11.68 -11.10
C SER A 323 -3.59 -12.33 -11.57
N ARG A 324 -4.37 -11.65 -12.40
CA ARG A 324 -5.58 -12.21 -13.02
C ARG A 324 -5.26 -13.44 -13.89
N THR A 325 -4.11 -13.46 -14.53
CA THR A 325 -3.67 -14.53 -15.42
C THR A 325 -2.82 -15.57 -14.69
N ALA A 326 -1.93 -15.15 -13.80
CA ALA A 326 -1.02 -16.04 -13.06
C ALA A 326 -1.71 -16.74 -11.88
N THR A 327 -2.56 -16.04 -11.14
CA THR A 327 -3.20 -16.56 -9.92
C THR A 327 -4.70 -16.26 -9.91
N PRO A 328 -5.50 -16.80 -10.85
CA PRO A 328 -6.90 -16.41 -11.05
C PRO A 328 -7.81 -16.65 -9.84
N LEU A 329 -7.46 -17.60 -8.97
CA LEU A 329 -8.22 -17.93 -7.76
C LEU A 329 -7.85 -17.04 -6.56
N LYS A 330 -6.80 -16.23 -6.64
CA LYS A 330 -6.31 -15.37 -5.55
C LYS A 330 -6.39 -13.90 -5.92
N HIS A 331 -6.98 -13.09 -5.07
CA HIS A 331 -6.97 -11.65 -5.23
C HIS A 331 -5.66 -11.06 -4.71
N ILE A 332 -4.63 -11.00 -5.56
CA ILE A 332 -3.32 -10.46 -5.24
C ILE A 332 -3.34 -8.92 -5.34
N THR A 333 -2.74 -8.27 -4.37
CA THR A 333 -2.58 -6.81 -4.27
C THR A 333 -1.13 -6.50 -3.88
N PRO A 334 -0.66 -5.26 -3.99
CA PRO A 334 0.69 -4.89 -3.52
C PRO A 334 0.96 -5.29 -2.06
N HIS A 335 -0.06 -5.23 -1.21
CA HIS A 335 0.08 -5.70 0.18
C HIS A 335 0.26 -7.22 0.27
N LYS A 336 -0.32 -7.98 -0.67
CA LYS A 336 -0.14 -9.43 -0.73
C LYS A 336 1.25 -9.82 -1.25
N LEU A 337 1.84 -9.06 -2.18
CA LEU A 337 3.25 -9.23 -2.57
C LEU A 337 4.17 -9.08 -1.34
N ARG A 338 3.94 -8.06 -0.54
CA ARG A 338 4.67 -7.86 0.72
C ARG A 338 4.44 -9.00 1.73
N SER A 339 3.22 -9.52 1.85
CA SER A 339 2.91 -10.69 2.69
C SER A 339 3.59 -11.95 2.17
N THR A 340 3.69 -12.12 0.85
CA THR A 340 4.43 -13.22 0.18
C THR A 340 5.90 -13.17 0.57
N TYR A 341 6.56 -12.00 0.39
CA TYR A 341 7.96 -11.82 0.79
C TYR A 341 8.18 -12.10 2.29
N GLY A 342 7.37 -11.50 3.17
CA GLY A 342 7.53 -11.71 4.61
C GLY A 342 7.29 -13.17 5.03
N THR A 343 6.42 -13.88 4.31
CA THR A 343 6.21 -15.33 4.53
C THR A 343 7.43 -16.13 4.11
N ALA A 344 7.98 -15.89 2.91
CA ALA A 344 9.16 -16.57 2.42
C ALA A 344 10.35 -16.32 3.37
N LEU A 345 10.58 -15.06 3.77
CA LEU A 345 11.63 -14.71 4.71
C LEU A 345 11.48 -15.43 6.06
N TYR A 346 10.25 -15.54 6.58
CA TYR A 346 10.00 -16.28 7.83
C TYR A 346 10.17 -17.79 7.67
N GLN A 347 9.83 -18.35 6.51
CA GLN A 347 10.05 -19.78 6.23
C GLN A 347 11.53 -20.13 6.22
N GLU A 348 12.36 -19.29 5.60
CA GLU A 348 13.80 -19.48 5.50
C GLU A 348 14.54 -19.26 6.82
N THR A 349 14.18 -18.17 7.53
CA THR A 349 14.98 -17.76 8.71
C THR A 349 14.42 -18.25 10.04
N GLY A 350 13.10 -18.48 10.13
CA GLY A 350 12.42 -18.77 11.40
C GLY A 350 12.34 -17.58 12.36
N ASP A 351 12.92 -16.43 11.99
CA ASP A 351 13.06 -15.27 12.87
C ASP A 351 11.96 -14.23 12.59
N ILE A 352 11.00 -14.14 13.50
CA ILE A 352 9.88 -13.18 13.44
C ILE A 352 10.32 -11.74 13.67
N TYR A 353 11.40 -11.52 14.44
CA TYR A 353 11.92 -10.20 14.72
C TYR A 353 12.63 -9.63 13.50
N LEU A 354 13.43 -10.45 12.81
CA LEU A 354 14.04 -10.08 11.53
C LEU A 354 12.96 -9.70 10.50
N VAL A 355 11.90 -10.52 10.37
CA VAL A 355 10.80 -10.22 9.47
C VAL A 355 10.10 -8.91 9.84
N ALA A 356 9.86 -8.66 11.13
CA ALA A 356 9.24 -7.42 11.59
C ALA A 356 10.11 -6.20 11.29
N ASP A 357 11.42 -6.29 11.49
CA ASP A 357 12.39 -5.22 11.24
C ASP A 357 12.48 -4.90 9.74
N VAL A 358 12.74 -5.91 8.90
CA VAL A 358 12.82 -5.75 7.44
C VAL A 358 11.53 -5.15 6.88
N LEU A 359 10.37 -5.65 7.30
CA LEU A 359 9.08 -5.09 6.91
C LEU A 359 8.79 -3.72 7.57
N GLY A 360 9.52 -3.30 8.60
CA GLY A 360 9.29 -2.04 9.33
C GLY A 360 7.94 -2.02 10.02
N HIS A 361 7.63 -3.08 10.76
CA HIS A 361 6.48 -3.16 11.65
C HIS A 361 6.88 -2.58 13.02
N LYS A 362 6.16 -1.57 13.50
CA LYS A 362 6.40 -0.99 14.83
C LYS A 362 6.04 -1.95 15.97
N ASP A 363 5.10 -2.86 15.72
CA ASP A 363 4.63 -3.87 16.67
C ASP A 363 4.83 -5.26 16.07
N VAL A 364 5.69 -6.05 16.72
CA VAL A 364 5.98 -7.45 16.36
C VAL A 364 4.73 -8.32 16.46
N ASN A 365 3.77 -7.99 17.33
CA ASN A 365 2.51 -8.72 17.43
C ASN A 365 1.71 -8.68 16.12
N THR A 366 1.83 -7.60 15.34
CA THR A 366 1.24 -7.55 14.00
C THR A 366 1.84 -8.63 13.11
N THR A 367 3.16 -8.85 13.17
CA THR A 367 3.88 -9.88 12.42
C THR A 367 3.51 -11.27 12.96
N ARG A 368 3.51 -11.46 14.28
CA ARG A 368 3.20 -12.73 14.92
C ARG A 368 1.82 -13.28 14.55
N LYS A 369 0.79 -12.43 14.51
CA LYS A 369 -0.56 -12.84 14.09
C LYS A 369 -0.59 -13.34 12.65
N HIS A 370 0.25 -12.78 11.77
CA HIS A 370 0.33 -13.18 10.37
C HIS A 370 0.98 -14.56 10.16
N TYR A 371 1.80 -15.02 11.11
CA TYR A 371 2.59 -16.25 10.97
C TYR A 371 2.26 -17.31 12.01
N ALA A 372 1.24 -17.10 12.87
CA ALA A 372 0.83 -18.02 13.93
C ALA A 372 0.55 -19.44 13.42
N ASP A 373 -0.16 -19.57 12.29
CA ASP A 373 -0.48 -20.88 11.68
C ASP A 373 0.78 -21.62 11.21
N MET A 374 1.84 -20.89 10.84
CA MET A 374 3.10 -21.48 10.42
C MET A 374 3.92 -21.98 11.61
N ASP A 375 3.79 -21.31 12.78
CA ASP A 375 4.43 -21.76 14.01
C ASP A 375 3.89 -23.13 14.46
N GLU A 376 2.60 -23.40 14.27
CA GLU A 376 2.04 -24.72 14.57
C GLU A 376 2.63 -25.83 13.69
N ASN A 377 2.79 -25.57 12.39
CA ASN A 377 3.43 -26.54 11.48
C ASN A 377 4.90 -26.77 11.85
N LYS A 378 5.64 -25.70 12.21
CA LYS A 378 7.02 -25.83 12.72
C LYS A 378 7.08 -26.60 14.03
N LYS A 379 6.17 -26.34 14.98
CA LYS A 379 6.08 -27.11 16.22
C LYS A 379 5.86 -28.60 15.95
N ARG A 380 4.95 -28.94 15.03
CA ARG A 380 4.70 -30.31 14.59
C ARG A 380 5.94 -30.96 13.94
N ALA A 381 6.62 -30.24 13.04
CA ALA A 381 7.83 -30.72 12.38
C ALA A 381 8.96 -30.95 13.38
N ASN A 382 9.09 -30.08 14.37
CA ASN A 382 10.16 -30.13 15.37
C ASN A 382 9.77 -30.89 16.66
N ARG A 383 8.66 -31.65 16.68
CA ARG A 383 8.23 -32.40 17.86
C ARG A 383 9.28 -33.37 18.40
N ASN A 384 10.19 -33.87 17.56
CA ASN A 384 11.25 -34.79 17.90
C ASN A 384 12.64 -34.12 17.98
N ALA A 385 12.71 -32.79 17.95
CA ALA A 385 13.99 -32.06 18.00
C ALA A 385 14.69 -32.19 19.37
N VAL A 386 13.92 -32.43 20.44
CA VAL A 386 14.49 -32.73 21.76
C VAL A 386 14.53 -34.24 21.93
N LYS A 387 15.72 -34.79 21.89
CA LYS A 387 15.96 -36.19 22.25
C LYS A 387 15.96 -36.32 23.77
N LEU A 388 15.08 -37.18 24.31
CA LEU A 388 14.96 -37.41 25.76
C LEU A 388 15.93 -38.45 26.28
N ARG A 389 16.48 -39.27 25.40
CA ARG A 389 17.51 -40.30 25.71
C ARG A 389 18.46 -40.38 24.53
N GLU A 390 19.74 -40.51 24.80
CA GLU A 390 20.73 -40.93 23.80
C GLU A 390 20.57 -42.42 23.61
N ASP A 391 20.46 -42.88 22.33
CA ASP A 391 20.50 -44.31 21.97
C ASP A 391 21.92 -44.78 21.94
#